data_c7f43bf4636439588bf88139e1fb7477
#
_entry.id   c7f43bf4636439588bf88139e1fb7477
#
_cell.length_a   1.000
_cell.length_b   1.000
_cell.length_c   1.000
_cell.angle_alpha   90.00
_cell.angle_beta   90.00
_cell.angle_gamma   90.00
#
_symmetry.space_group_name_H-M   'P 1'
#
loop_
_entity.id
_entity.type
_entity.pdbx_description
1 polymer ?
#
loop_
_entity_poly.entity_id
_entity_poly.type
_entity_poly.pdbx_seq_one_letter_code
_entity_poly.pdbx_strand_id
1 'polypeptide(L)'
;MHISISLLFLGSVGLLLQAQSPSADLILVNGKVLTVDAKDSIAEAVAISHGKITAVGSNEEIRKLAAKDAQVIDLHGRTATPGLIDSHCHFQEAAVLYDVEVSDPGIKRISDVLDRVQAKVASLKPGAWVRGSGWDEGKFAELRYIYASDLDQVAPNNPVWLEHTTGHYGVANSAALKLAGVTRETKDPPAGTIDRDSSGQPTGVLKESAQNLVRHLIPPYTHEQRRNGLLRIMADFNKEGMTAVKNPGIEAEEWDLYQELLKEKKLSVRIFALWLGGTSTSSAREALQHIARLPKPPQSFDGLLLSGGVKIFMDGSGGGRTAWMYQDWNKGSTGKDTGNRGYPNTPPDAYREMVHMIHGAGVHVSTHAIGDRAIDWVVDTYDQVLKEKPTKGLRHGIIHCNTPTDHAIETMARLEKEYDAGYPELQAPFMWWIGDNYAGNLGPDRVQRLTPLKTFLARGIVWGGGSDYPVTPFPARYGIWASIERKTLKSVYGLQPFGTAEAVDVHTALRSYTAWAARRLFLEDNVGSIEPGKDADIAVWDRDLYSVPSDELRDLKCELTLLRGRVVYQAPGSPVAMR
;
A
#
# COMPACT_ATOMS: atom_id res chain seq x y z
N MET A 1 38.99 -60.67 52.17
CA MET A 1 38.49 -59.39 52.65
C MET A 1 37.63 -58.77 51.50
N HIS A 2 36.31 -59.06 51.55
CA HIS A 2 35.35 -58.67 50.54
C HIS A 2 34.69 -57.37 51.01
N ILE A 3 34.83 -56.32 50.22
CA ILE A 3 34.14 -54.99 50.43
C ILE A 3 32.97 -54.98 49.46
N SER A 4 31.75 -55.06 50.02
CA SER A 4 30.51 -54.82 49.25
C SER A 4 30.20 -53.34 49.21
N ILE A 5 30.08 -52.76 48.00
CA ILE A 5 29.65 -51.40 47.78
C ILE A 5 28.15 -51.48 47.45
N SER A 6 27.31 -50.90 48.34
CA SER A 6 25.88 -50.72 48.09
C SER A 6 25.67 -49.43 47.35
N LEU A 7 25.16 -49.44 46.10
CA LEU A 7 24.66 -48.27 45.34
C LEU A 7 23.28 -47.92 45.86
N LEU A 8 23.14 -46.75 46.43
CA LEU A 8 21.85 -46.09 46.66
C LEU A 8 21.38 -45.41 45.35
N PHE A 9 20.28 -45.89 44.79
CA PHE A 9 19.55 -45.19 43.73
C PHE A 9 18.69 -44.09 44.37
N LEU A 10 19.07 -42.81 44.22
CA LEU A 10 18.18 -41.66 44.46
C LEU A 10 17.30 -41.48 43.23
N GLY A 11 16.04 -41.83 43.33
CA GLY A 11 15.03 -41.51 42.34
C GLY A 11 14.67 -40.03 42.41
N SER A 12 15.14 -39.24 41.45
CA SER A 12 14.68 -37.87 41.26
C SER A 12 13.27 -37.90 40.65
N VAL A 13 12.26 -37.64 41.47
CA VAL A 13 10.92 -37.30 41.01
C VAL A 13 10.97 -35.91 40.37
N GLY A 14 11.09 -35.87 39.06
CA GLY A 14 10.92 -34.62 38.30
C GLY A 14 9.48 -34.15 38.40
N LEU A 15 9.21 -33.13 39.21
CA LEU A 15 7.97 -32.38 39.12
C LEU A 15 7.96 -31.68 37.75
N LEU A 16 7.19 -32.21 36.81
CA LEU A 16 6.74 -31.46 35.63
C LEU A 16 5.84 -30.31 36.14
N LEU A 17 6.43 -29.15 36.35
CA LEU A 17 5.66 -27.91 36.41
C LEU A 17 4.95 -27.76 35.06
N GLN A 18 3.70 -28.20 35.00
CA GLN A 18 2.80 -27.71 33.95
C GLN A 18 2.70 -26.21 34.15
N ALA A 19 3.38 -25.46 33.30
CA ALA A 19 3.14 -24.01 33.17
C ALA A 19 1.63 -23.87 32.85
N GLN A 20 0.85 -23.43 33.83
CA GLN A 20 -0.53 -23.05 33.59
C GLN A 20 -0.49 -21.95 32.50
N SER A 21 -1.16 -22.21 31.37
CA SER A 21 -1.37 -21.19 30.38
C SER A 21 -1.95 -19.96 31.07
N PRO A 22 -1.41 -18.75 30.84
CA PRO A 22 -1.92 -17.55 31.48
C PRO A 22 -3.43 -17.46 31.21
N SER A 23 -4.23 -17.20 32.23
CA SER A 23 -5.68 -17.02 32.07
C SER A 23 -5.93 -15.83 31.14
N ALA A 24 -6.81 -16.03 30.17
CA ALA A 24 -7.15 -15.01 29.18
C ALA A 24 -7.94 -13.86 29.82
N ASP A 25 -7.53 -12.63 29.56
CA ASP A 25 -8.24 -11.41 29.97
C ASP A 25 -9.31 -10.98 28.95
N LEU A 26 -9.24 -11.52 27.72
CA LEU A 26 -10.22 -11.33 26.67
C LEU A 26 -10.41 -12.63 25.89
N ILE A 27 -11.64 -13.02 25.60
CA ILE A 27 -11.96 -14.12 24.69
C ILE A 27 -12.93 -13.67 23.60
N LEU A 28 -12.72 -14.16 22.37
CA LEU A 28 -13.68 -14.11 21.27
C LEU A 28 -14.28 -15.50 21.13
N VAL A 29 -15.60 -15.59 21.03
CA VAL A 29 -16.31 -16.87 20.98
C VAL A 29 -17.47 -16.86 20.00
N ASN A 30 -17.98 -18.05 19.65
CA ASN A 30 -19.16 -18.24 18.81
C ASN A 30 -19.00 -17.64 17.40
N GLY A 31 -17.82 -17.76 16.80
CA GLY A 31 -17.55 -17.26 15.47
C GLY A 31 -16.97 -18.30 14.51
N LYS A 32 -16.62 -17.84 13.33
CA LYS A 32 -15.78 -18.55 12.39
C LYS A 32 -14.45 -17.81 12.28
N VAL A 33 -13.39 -18.38 12.82
CA VAL A 33 -12.06 -17.76 12.86
C VAL A 33 -11.21 -18.32 11.72
N LEU A 34 -10.95 -17.51 10.71
CA LEU A 34 -10.02 -17.81 9.62
C LEU A 34 -8.61 -17.48 10.10
N THR A 35 -7.83 -18.47 10.47
CA THR A 35 -6.54 -18.23 11.13
C THR A 35 -5.47 -17.69 10.18
N VAL A 36 -5.57 -18.01 8.90
CA VAL A 36 -4.56 -17.72 7.86
C VAL A 36 -3.16 -18.23 8.24
N ASP A 37 -3.11 -19.27 9.09
CA ASP A 37 -1.89 -20.00 9.38
C ASP A 37 -1.38 -20.79 8.16
N ALA A 38 -0.28 -21.51 8.30
CA ALA A 38 0.29 -22.27 7.18
C ALA A 38 -0.65 -23.36 6.64
N LYS A 39 -1.63 -23.82 7.46
CA LYS A 39 -2.61 -24.87 7.10
C LYS A 39 -3.95 -24.31 6.69
N ASP A 40 -4.12 -22.99 6.77
CA ASP A 40 -5.40 -22.31 6.55
C ASP A 40 -6.52 -22.84 7.47
N SER A 41 -6.18 -23.03 8.74
CA SER A 41 -7.06 -23.63 9.74
C SER A 41 -8.26 -22.73 10.05
N ILE A 42 -9.38 -23.36 10.40
CA ILE A 42 -10.59 -22.65 10.84
C ILE A 42 -10.87 -23.07 12.28
N ALA A 43 -11.13 -22.08 13.14
CA ALA A 43 -11.49 -22.28 14.55
C ALA A 43 -12.82 -21.57 14.87
N GLU A 44 -13.28 -21.70 16.13
CA GLU A 44 -14.52 -21.08 16.61
C GLU A 44 -14.27 -19.91 17.56
N ALA A 45 -13.10 -19.88 18.19
CA ALA A 45 -12.79 -18.98 19.29
C ALA A 45 -11.31 -18.69 19.45
N VAL A 46 -10.99 -17.57 20.13
CA VAL A 46 -9.63 -17.08 20.40
C VAL A 46 -9.53 -16.64 21.87
N ALA A 47 -8.45 -17.05 22.55
CA ALA A 47 -8.09 -16.54 23.87
C ALA A 47 -6.95 -15.53 23.75
N ILE A 48 -7.04 -14.41 24.45
CA ILE A 48 -6.11 -13.30 24.42
C ILE A 48 -5.70 -12.95 25.85
N SER A 49 -4.42 -12.69 26.08
CA SER A 49 -3.92 -12.18 27.34
C SER A 49 -2.88 -11.09 27.06
N HIS A 50 -3.05 -9.94 27.70
CA HIS A 50 -2.16 -8.78 27.53
C HIS A 50 -1.93 -8.40 26.07
N GLY A 51 -2.99 -8.48 25.24
CA GLY A 51 -2.96 -8.13 23.83
C GLY A 51 -2.33 -9.18 22.91
N LYS A 52 -1.93 -10.35 23.43
CA LYS A 52 -1.40 -11.47 22.64
C LYS A 52 -2.37 -12.65 22.62
N ILE A 53 -2.45 -13.30 21.48
CA ILE A 53 -3.17 -14.56 21.32
C ILE A 53 -2.48 -15.64 22.13
N THR A 54 -3.21 -16.31 23.03
CA THR A 54 -2.69 -17.40 23.87
C THR A 54 -3.17 -18.76 23.44
N ALA A 55 -4.38 -18.83 22.84
CA ALA A 55 -4.93 -20.06 22.27
C ALA A 55 -5.95 -19.76 21.17
N VAL A 56 -6.10 -20.71 20.26
CA VAL A 56 -7.10 -20.72 19.18
C VAL A 56 -7.71 -22.11 19.15
N GLY A 57 -9.03 -22.25 19.11
CA GLY A 57 -9.66 -23.55 19.17
C GLY A 57 -11.19 -23.51 19.17
N SER A 58 -11.81 -24.53 19.77
CA SER A 58 -13.24 -24.60 19.94
C SER A 58 -13.75 -23.64 21.03
N ASN A 59 -15.03 -23.31 21.00
CA ASN A 59 -15.67 -22.50 22.04
C ASN A 59 -15.49 -23.12 23.45
N GLU A 60 -15.59 -24.44 23.56
CA GLU A 60 -15.46 -25.13 24.83
C GLU A 60 -14.05 -25.01 25.42
N GLU A 61 -13.02 -25.19 24.59
CA GLU A 61 -11.62 -25.09 25.00
C GLU A 61 -11.29 -23.65 25.44
N ILE A 62 -11.67 -22.66 24.65
CA ILE A 62 -11.31 -21.25 24.91
C ILE A 62 -12.05 -20.70 26.15
N ARG A 63 -13.31 -21.05 26.37
CA ARG A 63 -14.05 -20.63 27.57
C ARG A 63 -13.40 -21.14 28.88
N LYS A 64 -12.72 -22.30 28.87
CA LYS A 64 -12.01 -22.83 30.03
C LYS A 64 -10.76 -21.99 30.39
N LEU A 65 -10.23 -21.24 29.44
CA LEU A 65 -9.03 -20.39 29.64
C LEU A 65 -9.36 -19.00 30.14
N ALA A 66 -10.64 -18.59 30.12
CA ALA A 66 -11.06 -17.26 30.53
C ALA A 66 -10.80 -17.04 32.03
N ALA A 67 -10.20 -15.89 32.38
CA ALA A 67 -10.14 -15.41 33.76
C ALA A 67 -11.57 -15.15 34.28
N LYS A 68 -11.75 -15.09 35.61
CA LYS A 68 -13.06 -14.85 36.22
C LYS A 68 -13.69 -13.52 35.79
N ASP A 69 -12.85 -12.53 35.51
CA ASP A 69 -13.18 -11.17 35.07
C ASP A 69 -12.82 -10.93 33.61
N ALA A 70 -12.61 -11.99 32.84
CA ALA A 70 -12.31 -11.88 31.41
C ALA A 70 -13.45 -11.19 30.65
N GLN A 71 -13.07 -10.29 29.78
CA GLN A 71 -14.00 -9.71 28.80
C GLN A 71 -14.38 -10.76 27.75
N VAL A 72 -15.62 -10.76 27.32
CA VAL A 72 -16.15 -11.69 26.33
C VAL A 72 -16.69 -10.91 25.14
N ILE A 73 -16.18 -11.21 23.95
CA ILE A 73 -16.76 -10.75 22.69
C ILE A 73 -17.46 -11.95 22.05
N ASP A 74 -18.78 -11.91 22.01
CA ASP A 74 -19.59 -12.89 21.28
C ASP A 74 -19.65 -12.50 19.82
N LEU A 75 -19.12 -13.33 18.93
CA LEU A 75 -19.07 -13.07 17.50
C LEU A 75 -20.41 -13.33 16.80
N HIS A 76 -21.38 -13.95 17.46
CA HIS A 76 -22.71 -14.23 16.91
C HIS A 76 -22.69 -14.88 15.51
N GLY A 77 -21.77 -15.80 15.28
CA GLY A 77 -21.57 -16.46 13.98
C GLY A 77 -20.82 -15.63 12.92
N ARG A 78 -20.32 -14.45 13.27
CA ARG A 78 -19.50 -13.61 12.38
C ARG A 78 -18.13 -14.23 12.13
N THR A 79 -17.49 -13.76 11.04
CA THR A 79 -16.17 -14.25 10.66
C THR A 79 -15.08 -13.33 11.17
N ALA A 80 -14.09 -13.90 11.85
CA ALA A 80 -12.88 -13.19 12.26
C ALA A 80 -11.71 -13.56 11.35
N THR A 81 -10.90 -12.57 10.99
CA THR A 81 -9.65 -12.71 10.24
C THR A 81 -8.52 -12.02 11.00
N PRO A 82 -7.24 -12.28 10.68
CA PRO A 82 -6.18 -11.35 11.05
C PRO A 82 -6.54 -9.94 10.58
N GLY A 83 -6.11 -8.93 11.32
CA GLY A 83 -6.21 -7.55 10.86
C GLY A 83 -5.53 -7.38 9.50
N LEU A 84 -6.20 -6.71 8.57
CA LEU A 84 -5.70 -6.54 7.22
C LEU A 84 -4.54 -5.54 7.18
N ILE A 85 -3.65 -5.74 6.24
CA ILE A 85 -2.40 -4.98 6.06
C ILE A 85 -2.35 -4.42 4.65
N ASP A 86 -2.09 -3.12 4.51
CA ASP A 86 -1.76 -2.52 3.23
C ASP A 86 -0.23 -2.44 3.08
N SER A 87 0.33 -3.17 2.13
CA SER A 87 1.78 -3.22 1.93
C SER A 87 2.34 -2.03 1.16
N HIS A 88 1.49 -1.12 0.67
CA HIS A 88 1.91 0.10 -0.03
C HIS A 88 0.78 1.12 -0.05
N CYS A 89 0.88 2.14 0.80
CA CYS A 89 -0.11 3.21 0.92
C CYS A 89 0.58 4.50 1.37
N HIS A 90 0.36 5.59 0.63
CA HIS A 90 0.84 6.91 1.02
C HIS A 90 -0.04 7.46 2.17
N PHE A 91 0.34 7.10 3.39
CA PHE A 91 -0.47 7.23 4.60
C PHE A 91 -0.38 8.62 5.27
N GLN A 92 0.15 9.62 4.60
CA GLN A 92 0.44 10.92 5.17
C GLN A 92 -0.69 11.95 4.99
N GLU A 93 -2.00 11.78 5.47
CA GLU A 93 -2.88 12.57 4.71
C GLU A 93 -3.84 13.59 5.22
N ALA A 94 -3.30 14.77 5.43
CA ALA A 94 -4.08 16.00 5.53
C ALA A 94 -4.96 16.29 4.28
N ALA A 95 -4.50 15.89 3.10
CA ALA A 95 -5.20 16.03 1.81
C ALA A 95 -6.65 15.55 1.85
N VAL A 96 -6.89 14.42 2.51
CA VAL A 96 -8.24 13.82 2.70
C VAL A 96 -9.25 14.78 3.31
N LEU A 97 -8.80 15.75 4.12
CA LEU A 97 -9.67 16.68 4.84
C LEU A 97 -9.74 18.06 4.21
N TYR A 98 -8.68 18.48 3.54
CA TYR A 98 -8.50 19.90 3.16
C TYR A 98 -8.49 20.15 1.67
N ASP A 99 -8.25 19.15 0.84
CA ASP A 99 -8.22 19.27 -0.61
C ASP A 99 -9.58 18.98 -1.26
N VAL A 100 -9.69 19.30 -2.54
CA VAL A 100 -10.83 18.90 -3.36
C VAL A 100 -10.64 17.46 -3.78
N GLU A 101 -11.49 16.59 -3.28
CA GLU A 101 -11.50 15.20 -3.71
C GLU A 101 -12.18 15.07 -5.07
N VAL A 102 -11.47 14.55 -6.05
CA VAL A 102 -11.97 14.30 -7.40
C VAL A 102 -11.78 12.86 -7.86
N SER A 103 -11.58 11.95 -6.90
CA SER A 103 -11.48 10.50 -7.14
C SER A 103 -12.82 9.75 -7.05
N ASP A 104 -13.86 10.39 -6.51
CA ASP A 104 -15.18 9.77 -6.28
C ASP A 104 -15.72 9.06 -7.54
N PRO A 105 -16.19 7.80 -7.44
CA PRO A 105 -16.79 7.07 -8.55
C PRO A 105 -18.00 7.77 -9.22
N GLY A 106 -18.61 8.72 -8.54
CA GLY A 106 -19.67 9.57 -9.09
C GLY A 106 -19.20 10.58 -10.13
N ILE A 107 -17.90 10.89 -10.17
CA ILE A 107 -17.31 11.78 -11.17
C ILE A 107 -17.17 11.03 -12.49
N LYS A 108 -17.90 11.47 -13.52
CA LYS A 108 -17.96 10.83 -14.84
C LYS A 108 -17.59 11.76 -15.97
N ARG A 109 -17.47 13.05 -15.69
CA ARG A 109 -17.21 14.11 -16.69
C ARG A 109 -16.28 15.16 -16.09
N ILE A 110 -15.61 15.89 -16.95
CA ILE A 110 -14.80 17.03 -16.55
C ILE A 110 -15.66 18.08 -15.82
N SER A 111 -16.92 18.29 -16.26
CA SER A 111 -17.85 19.21 -15.58
C SER A 111 -18.05 18.87 -14.10
N ASP A 112 -18.11 17.60 -13.73
CA ASP A 112 -18.29 17.18 -12.34
C ASP A 112 -17.09 17.59 -11.46
N VAL A 113 -15.88 17.58 -12.04
CA VAL A 113 -14.67 18.10 -11.40
C VAL A 113 -14.74 19.61 -11.24
N LEU A 114 -15.17 20.31 -12.30
CA LEU A 114 -15.28 21.79 -12.29
C LEU A 114 -16.28 22.25 -11.22
N ASP A 115 -17.41 21.56 -11.05
CA ASP A 115 -18.40 21.88 -10.01
C ASP A 115 -17.78 21.81 -8.60
N ARG A 116 -16.96 20.78 -8.33
CA ARG A 116 -16.25 20.65 -7.04
C ARG A 116 -15.20 21.75 -6.83
N VAL A 117 -14.45 22.06 -7.88
CA VAL A 117 -13.48 23.18 -7.84
C VAL A 117 -14.19 24.49 -7.59
N GLN A 118 -15.30 24.76 -8.29
CA GLN A 118 -16.09 25.97 -8.11
C GLN A 118 -16.65 26.10 -6.67
N ALA A 119 -17.17 25.02 -6.13
CA ALA A 119 -17.64 24.99 -4.73
C ALA A 119 -16.52 25.33 -3.73
N LYS A 120 -15.30 24.82 -3.99
CA LYS A 120 -14.13 25.15 -3.16
C LYS A 120 -13.73 26.61 -3.30
N VAL A 121 -13.64 27.12 -4.52
CA VAL A 121 -13.31 28.54 -4.81
C VAL A 121 -14.27 29.50 -4.09
N ALA A 122 -15.57 29.18 -4.08
CA ALA A 122 -16.58 30.00 -3.40
C ALA A 122 -16.33 30.18 -1.89
N SER A 123 -15.57 29.27 -1.27
CA SER A 123 -15.19 29.32 0.15
C SER A 123 -13.85 30.03 0.40
N LEU A 124 -13.15 30.47 -0.64
CA LEU A 124 -11.78 31.00 -0.56
C LEU A 124 -11.72 32.47 -0.96
N LYS A 125 -10.69 33.17 -0.50
CA LYS A 125 -10.35 34.51 -0.98
C LYS A 125 -9.68 34.42 -2.35
N PRO A 126 -9.83 35.43 -3.24
CA PRO A 126 -9.04 35.51 -4.45
C PRO A 126 -7.54 35.39 -4.16
N GLY A 127 -6.82 34.68 -5.03
CA GLY A 127 -5.39 34.38 -4.85
C GLY A 127 -5.07 33.22 -3.94
N ALA A 128 -6.02 32.68 -3.18
CA ALA A 128 -5.79 31.47 -2.39
C ALA A 128 -5.73 30.24 -3.30
N TRP A 129 -4.79 29.32 -2.97
CA TRP A 129 -4.63 28.06 -3.71
C TRP A 129 -5.82 27.13 -3.53
N VAL A 130 -6.23 26.51 -4.63
CA VAL A 130 -7.10 25.35 -4.66
C VAL A 130 -6.27 24.12 -4.98
N ARG A 131 -6.26 23.15 -4.08
CA ARG A 131 -5.60 21.85 -4.27
C ARG A 131 -6.65 20.78 -4.39
N GLY A 132 -6.35 19.75 -5.19
CA GLY A 132 -7.18 18.56 -5.29
C GLY A 132 -6.39 17.40 -5.87
N SER A 133 -6.92 16.19 -5.72
CA SER A 133 -6.28 14.98 -6.21
C SER A 133 -7.30 13.92 -6.62
N GLY A 134 -6.86 13.01 -7.50
CA GLY A 134 -7.62 11.81 -7.83
C GLY A 134 -8.38 11.83 -9.15
N TRP A 135 -8.23 12.87 -10.00
CA TRP A 135 -8.81 12.83 -11.34
C TRP A 135 -8.13 11.78 -12.23
N ASP A 136 -8.88 11.25 -13.20
CA ASP A 136 -8.43 10.22 -14.11
C ASP A 136 -9.22 10.33 -15.42
N GLU A 137 -8.54 10.61 -16.54
CA GLU A 137 -9.17 10.74 -17.86
C GLU A 137 -9.84 9.47 -18.35
N GLY A 138 -9.40 8.30 -17.87
CA GLY A 138 -10.06 7.02 -18.14
C GLY A 138 -11.46 6.92 -17.54
N LYS A 139 -11.79 7.76 -16.55
CA LYS A 139 -13.13 7.84 -15.93
C LYS A 139 -14.04 8.86 -16.59
N PHE A 140 -13.52 9.79 -17.38
CA PHE A 140 -14.32 10.83 -18.01
C PHE A 140 -14.97 10.36 -19.30
N ALA A 141 -16.18 10.82 -19.55
CA ALA A 141 -16.87 10.59 -20.81
C ALA A 141 -16.10 11.21 -22.00
N GLU A 142 -15.37 12.29 -21.74
CA GLU A 142 -14.57 13.01 -22.73
C GLU A 142 -13.29 12.26 -23.11
N LEU A 143 -12.81 11.29 -22.31
CA LEU A 143 -11.59 10.50 -22.50
C LEU A 143 -10.35 11.36 -22.82
N ARG A 144 -10.24 12.51 -22.18
CA ARG A 144 -9.11 13.45 -22.32
C ARG A 144 -8.68 14.01 -20.98
N TYR A 145 -7.50 14.58 -20.93
CA TYR A 145 -7.04 15.34 -19.77
C TYR A 145 -7.92 16.55 -19.49
N ILE A 146 -7.96 16.96 -18.22
CA ILE A 146 -8.38 18.31 -17.83
C ILE A 146 -7.28 19.26 -18.29
N TYR A 147 -7.65 20.41 -18.84
CA TYR A 147 -6.73 21.45 -19.27
C TYR A 147 -6.88 22.72 -18.42
N ALA A 148 -5.87 23.59 -18.48
CA ALA A 148 -5.91 24.90 -17.83
C ALA A 148 -7.17 25.68 -18.22
N SER A 149 -7.56 25.67 -19.50
CA SER A 149 -8.75 26.34 -20.03
C SER A 149 -10.08 25.82 -19.46
N ASP A 150 -10.13 24.56 -19.00
CA ASP A 150 -11.31 24.04 -18.31
C ASP A 150 -11.41 24.67 -16.91
N LEU A 151 -10.30 24.66 -16.15
CA LEU A 151 -10.22 25.19 -14.79
C LEU A 151 -10.39 26.72 -14.72
N ASP A 152 -9.92 27.45 -15.73
CA ASP A 152 -10.02 28.90 -15.79
C ASP A 152 -11.47 29.38 -15.79
N GLN A 153 -12.42 28.55 -16.26
CA GLN A 153 -13.85 28.88 -16.28
C GLN A 153 -14.43 29.05 -14.87
N VAL A 154 -13.91 28.28 -13.90
CA VAL A 154 -14.45 28.22 -12.53
C VAL A 154 -13.50 28.80 -11.48
N ALA A 155 -12.23 29.01 -11.83
CA ALA A 155 -11.20 29.52 -10.90
C ALA A 155 -10.29 30.58 -11.57
N PRO A 156 -10.85 31.66 -12.16
CA PRO A 156 -10.04 32.65 -12.89
C PRO A 156 -9.08 33.44 -12.00
N ASN A 157 -9.39 33.59 -10.71
CA ASN A 157 -8.65 34.41 -9.76
C ASN A 157 -7.92 33.60 -8.67
N ASN A 158 -8.03 32.26 -8.68
CA ASN A 158 -7.42 31.39 -7.73
C ASN A 158 -6.48 30.42 -8.46
N PRO A 159 -5.21 30.29 -8.06
CA PRO A 159 -4.35 29.26 -8.62
C PRO A 159 -4.88 27.87 -8.23
N VAL A 160 -4.96 26.98 -9.22
CA VAL A 160 -5.45 25.60 -9.05
C VAL A 160 -4.35 24.62 -9.41
N TRP A 161 -4.20 23.60 -8.59
CA TRP A 161 -3.44 22.39 -8.88
C TRP A 161 -4.29 21.17 -8.57
N LEU A 162 -4.58 20.36 -9.59
CA LEU A 162 -5.24 19.07 -9.42
C LEU A 162 -4.27 17.96 -9.80
N GLU A 163 -3.87 17.16 -8.82
CA GLU A 163 -3.01 16.01 -9.04
C GLU A 163 -3.81 14.85 -9.63
N HIS A 164 -3.25 14.19 -10.64
CA HIS A 164 -3.84 12.98 -11.20
C HIS A 164 -3.80 11.85 -10.17
N THR A 165 -4.73 10.89 -10.27
CA THR A 165 -4.84 9.77 -9.32
C THR A 165 -3.54 8.98 -9.13
N THR A 166 -2.66 8.92 -10.15
CA THR A 166 -1.37 8.22 -10.05
C THR A 166 -0.24 9.03 -9.42
N GLY A 167 -0.43 10.33 -9.16
CA GLY A 167 0.61 11.22 -8.64
C GLY A 167 1.73 11.60 -9.64
N HIS A 168 1.79 10.96 -10.82
CA HIS A 168 2.86 11.16 -11.80
C HIS A 168 2.64 12.35 -12.74
N TYR A 169 1.46 12.95 -12.72
CA TYR A 169 1.13 14.19 -13.43
C TYR A 169 -0.02 14.91 -12.76
N GLY A 170 -0.18 16.17 -13.11
CA GLY A 170 -1.28 16.98 -12.64
C GLY A 170 -1.57 18.11 -13.60
N VAL A 171 -2.61 18.88 -13.31
CA VAL A 171 -3.03 20.03 -14.13
C VAL A 171 -3.06 21.31 -13.31
N ALA A 172 -2.40 22.32 -13.81
CA ALA A 172 -2.43 23.70 -13.33
C ALA A 172 -3.36 24.56 -14.19
N ASN A 173 -4.12 25.46 -13.58
CA ASN A 173 -4.82 26.49 -14.36
C ASN A 173 -3.87 27.63 -14.79
N SER A 174 -4.36 28.54 -15.62
CA SER A 174 -3.55 29.66 -16.12
C SER A 174 -3.01 30.56 -15.00
N ALA A 175 -3.74 30.75 -13.91
CA ALA A 175 -3.28 31.52 -12.75
C ALA A 175 -2.06 30.85 -12.08
N ALA A 176 -2.09 29.53 -11.90
CA ALA A 176 -0.98 28.76 -11.33
C ALA A 176 0.24 28.75 -12.28
N LEU A 177 0.04 28.52 -13.58
CA LEU A 177 1.12 28.58 -14.59
C LEU A 177 1.79 29.95 -14.61
N LYS A 178 1.02 31.02 -14.53
CA LYS A 178 1.53 32.39 -14.46
C LYS A 178 2.39 32.63 -13.22
N LEU A 179 1.95 32.16 -12.05
CA LEU A 179 2.74 32.23 -10.81
C LEU A 179 4.05 31.45 -10.92
N ALA A 180 4.01 30.31 -11.59
CA ALA A 180 5.16 29.44 -11.82
C ALA A 180 6.10 29.94 -12.93
N GLY A 181 5.74 31.00 -13.67
CA GLY A 181 6.50 31.49 -14.82
C GLY A 181 6.58 30.47 -15.97
N VAL A 182 5.62 29.54 -16.05
CA VAL A 182 5.58 28.53 -17.12
C VAL A 182 4.92 29.14 -18.36
N THR A 183 5.70 29.25 -19.44
CA THR A 183 5.32 29.86 -20.69
C THR A 183 5.59 28.94 -21.88
N ARG A 184 5.31 29.40 -23.07
CA ARG A 184 5.65 28.70 -24.32
C ARG A 184 7.16 28.41 -24.45
N GLU A 185 7.99 29.31 -23.93
CA GLU A 185 9.46 29.26 -24.01
C GLU A 185 10.08 28.40 -22.91
N THR A 186 9.33 28.04 -21.90
CA THR A 186 9.82 27.17 -20.81
C THR A 186 10.21 25.81 -21.36
N LYS A 187 11.44 25.39 -21.14
CA LYS A 187 11.93 24.07 -21.56
C LYS A 187 11.43 22.98 -20.60
N ASP A 188 11.26 21.78 -21.13
CA ASP A 188 11.01 20.61 -20.29
C ASP A 188 12.19 20.37 -19.35
N PRO A 189 11.95 20.15 -18.07
CA PRO A 189 13.00 19.80 -17.13
C PRO A 189 13.49 18.35 -17.37
N PRO A 190 14.68 17.97 -16.88
CA PRO A 190 15.15 16.59 -16.92
C PRO A 190 14.11 15.63 -16.31
N ALA A 191 13.83 14.52 -16.99
CA ALA A 191 12.82 13.54 -16.60
C ALA A 191 11.43 14.14 -16.31
N GLY A 192 11.01 15.15 -17.10
CA GLY A 192 9.68 15.75 -16.98
C GLY A 192 9.21 16.30 -18.30
N THR A 193 7.89 16.47 -18.45
CA THR A 193 7.26 16.95 -19.67
C THR A 193 6.20 18.00 -19.36
N ILE A 194 6.24 19.13 -20.08
CA ILE A 194 5.19 20.14 -20.12
C ILE A 194 4.32 19.83 -21.34
N ASP A 195 3.09 19.37 -21.15
CA ASP A 195 2.17 19.14 -22.27
C ASP A 195 1.80 20.47 -22.96
N ARG A 196 1.84 20.46 -24.29
CA ARG A 196 1.61 21.64 -25.13
C ARG A 196 0.56 21.37 -26.18
N ASP A 197 -0.18 22.41 -26.53
CA ASP A 197 -1.09 22.38 -27.67
C ASP A 197 -0.34 22.50 -29.02
N SER A 198 -1.09 22.47 -30.10
CA SER A 198 -0.53 22.61 -31.47
C SER A 198 0.16 23.95 -31.74
N SER A 199 -0.12 24.99 -30.94
CA SER A 199 0.53 26.31 -31.03
C SER A 199 1.78 26.41 -30.14
N GLY A 200 2.08 25.36 -29.35
CA GLY A 200 3.19 25.29 -28.40
C GLY A 200 2.88 25.91 -27.04
N GLN A 201 1.63 26.30 -26.76
CA GLN A 201 1.24 26.82 -25.44
C GLN A 201 1.10 25.66 -24.44
N PRO A 202 1.53 25.82 -23.16
CA PRO A 202 1.27 24.85 -22.12
C PRO A 202 -0.23 24.60 -21.94
N THR A 203 -0.64 23.34 -21.96
CA THR A 203 -2.05 22.95 -21.73
C THR A 203 -2.46 23.02 -20.26
N GLY A 204 -1.50 23.17 -19.35
CA GLY A 204 -1.67 23.03 -17.91
C GLY A 204 -1.19 21.69 -17.37
N VAL A 205 -1.13 20.64 -18.19
CA VAL A 205 -0.69 19.32 -17.77
C VAL A 205 0.83 19.25 -17.65
N LEU A 206 1.31 18.89 -16.45
CA LEU A 206 2.73 18.76 -16.11
C LEU A 206 2.99 17.35 -15.61
N LYS A 207 4.00 16.68 -16.21
CA LYS A 207 4.32 15.27 -15.92
C LYS A 207 5.68 15.14 -15.24
N GLU A 208 5.76 14.19 -14.32
CA GLU A 208 6.96 13.82 -13.56
C GLU A 208 7.63 15.05 -12.94
N SER A 209 8.92 15.28 -13.15
CA SER A 209 9.64 16.41 -12.55
C SER A 209 9.10 17.78 -12.98
N ALA A 210 8.36 17.88 -14.09
CA ALA A 210 7.74 19.14 -14.49
C ALA A 210 6.67 19.63 -13.51
N GLN A 211 6.05 18.74 -12.73
CA GLN A 211 5.11 19.11 -11.66
C GLN A 211 5.74 20.07 -10.66
N ASN A 212 7.03 19.93 -10.39
CA ASN A 212 7.76 20.75 -9.42
C ASN A 212 7.79 22.24 -9.81
N LEU A 213 7.60 22.58 -11.09
CA LEU A 213 7.48 23.98 -11.53
C LEU A 213 6.30 24.70 -10.83
N VAL A 214 5.27 23.97 -10.42
CA VAL A 214 4.08 24.51 -9.75
C VAL A 214 4.02 24.07 -8.28
N ARG A 215 4.28 22.81 -7.98
CA ARG A 215 4.06 22.25 -6.64
C ARG A 215 4.82 22.96 -5.52
N HIS A 216 6.04 23.44 -5.77
CA HIS A 216 6.84 24.17 -4.77
C HIS A 216 6.24 25.53 -4.36
N LEU A 217 5.29 26.06 -5.14
CA LEU A 217 4.60 27.31 -4.84
C LEU A 217 3.36 27.09 -3.95
N ILE A 218 2.91 25.86 -3.83
CA ILE A 218 1.72 25.52 -3.04
C ILE A 218 2.09 25.54 -1.56
N PRO A 219 1.37 26.32 -0.71
CA PRO A 219 1.65 26.35 0.72
C PRO A 219 1.55 24.94 1.34
N PRO A 220 2.51 24.50 2.15
CA PRO A 220 2.44 23.21 2.83
C PRO A 220 1.29 23.18 3.84
N TYR A 221 0.86 21.96 4.21
CA TYR A 221 -0.06 21.80 5.34
C TYR A 221 0.62 22.17 6.64
N THR A 222 -0.15 22.75 7.56
CA THR A 222 0.32 22.99 8.93
C THR A 222 0.47 21.67 9.69
N HIS A 223 1.29 21.66 10.75
CA HIS A 223 1.42 20.50 11.62
C HIS A 223 0.08 20.00 12.15
N GLU A 224 -0.81 20.91 12.59
CA GLU A 224 -2.15 20.56 13.05
C GLU A 224 -3.00 19.90 11.94
N GLN A 225 -2.93 20.41 10.71
CA GLN A 225 -3.64 19.82 9.58
C GLN A 225 -3.15 18.40 9.29
N ARG A 226 -1.84 18.19 9.25
CA ARG A 226 -1.23 16.86 9.06
C ARG A 226 -1.66 15.89 10.16
N ARG A 227 -1.60 16.35 11.42
CA ARG A 227 -2.00 15.56 12.57
C ARG A 227 -3.48 15.13 12.52
N ASN A 228 -4.38 16.06 12.19
CA ASN A 228 -5.80 15.76 12.07
C ASN A 228 -6.09 14.83 10.90
N GLY A 229 -5.42 15.01 9.77
CA GLY A 229 -5.50 14.11 8.62
C GLY A 229 -5.07 12.68 8.96
N LEU A 230 -3.94 12.55 9.68
CA LEU A 230 -3.42 11.24 10.08
C LEU A 230 -4.35 10.52 11.07
N LEU A 231 -4.87 11.22 12.07
CA LEU A 231 -5.85 10.65 13.00
C LEU A 231 -7.12 10.19 12.28
N ARG A 232 -7.56 10.94 11.27
CA ARG A 232 -8.73 10.58 10.48
C ARG A 232 -8.48 9.34 9.63
N ILE A 233 -7.36 9.27 8.89
CA ILE A 233 -7.09 8.12 8.03
C ILE A 233 -6.90 6.84 8.85
N MET A 234 -6.27 6.92 10.03
CA MET A 234 -6.18 5.76 10.94
C MET A 234 -7.57 5.26 11.36
N ALA A 235 -8.50 6.15 11.69
CA ALA A 235 -9.86 5.77 12.04
C ALA A 235 -10.60 5.13 10.84
N ASP A 236 -10.40 5.67 9.64
CA ASP A 236 -10.99 5.11 8.42
C ASP A 236 -10.38 3.74 8.07
N PHE A 237 -9.07 3.51 8.30
CA PHE A 237 -8.42 2.20 8.19
C PHE A 237 -9.02 1.19 9.16
N ASN A 238 -9.17 1.58 10.44
CA ASN A 238 -9.74 0.68 11.44
C ASN A 238 -11.19 0.29 11.11
N LYS A 239 -11.98 1.21 10.51
CA LYS A 239 -13.33 0.93 10.02
C LYS A 239 -13.36 -0.14 8.91
N GLU A 240 -12.28 -0.31 8.19
CA GLU A 240 -12.13 -1.31 7.12
C GLU A 240 -11.36 -2.57 7.58
N GLY A 241 -11.25 -2.79 8.90
CA GLY A 241 -10.56 -3.97 9.44
C GLY A 241 -9.04 -3.96 9.28
N MET A 242 -8.46 -2.81 8.98
CA MET A 242 -7.04 -2.68 8.69
C MET A 242 -6.28 -2.26 9.94
N THR A 243 -5.16 -2.94 10.23
CA THR A 243 -4.37 -2.76 11.46
C THR A 243 -2.91 -2.39 11.19
N ALA A 244 -2.45 -2.50 9.95
CA ALA A 244 -1.08 -2.16 9.60
C ALA A 244 -0.96 -1.59 8.18
N VAL A 245 0.07 -0.76 7.98
CA VAL A 245 0.38 -0.13 6.70
C VAL A 245 1.88 -0.03 6.49
N LYS A 246 2.33 -0.22 5.25
CA LYS A 246 3.66 0.19 4.78
C LYS A 246 3.51 1.52 4.07
N ASN A 247 4.06 2.59 4.68
CA ASN A 247 4.06 3.94 4.11
C ASN A 247 5.38 4.21 3.37
N PRO A 248 5.38 4.27 2.04
CA PRO A 248 6.58 4.49 1.25
C PRO A 248 6.84 5.98 1.04
N GLY A 249 8.03 6.43 1.35
CA GLY A 249 8.51 7.77 0.99
C GLY A 249 8.19 8.85 2.01
N ILE A 250 8.38 8.56 3.30
CA ILE A 250 8.27 9.55 4.37
C ILE A 250 9.47 10.49 4.41
N GLU A 251 9.24 11.68 4.96
CA GLU A 251 10.25 12.66 5.33
C GLU A 251 10.34 12.85 6.86
N ALA A 252 11.26 13.70 7.32
CA ALA A 252 11.51 13.89 8.75
C ALA A 252 10.28 14.42 9.52
N GLU A 253 9.53 15.35 8.93
CA GLU A 253 8.32 15.91 9.58
C GLU A 253 7.24 14.85 9.84
N GLU A 254 7.07 13.90 8.92
CA GLU A 254 6.10 12.81 9.08
C GLU A 254 6.56 11.81 10.13
N TRP A 255 7.86 11.49 10.13
CA TRP A 255 8.45 10.64 11.16
C TRP A 255 8.26 11.23 12.56
N ASP A 256 8.50 12.53 12.72
CA ASP A 256 8.33 13.23 14.00
C ASP A 256 6.85 13.21 14.43
N LEU A 257 5.91 13.39 13.51
CA LEU A 257 4.48 13.29 13.79
C LEU A 257 4.08 11.86 14.23
N TYR A 258 4.61 10.83 13.60
CA TYR A 258 4.36 9.44 14.02
C TYR A 258 4.89 9.18 15.43
N GLN A 259 6.07 9.68 15.76
CA GLN A 259 6.65 9.57 17.11
C GLN A 259 5.81 10.33 18.14
N GLU A 260 5.31 11.53 17.82
CA GLU A 260 4.39 12.29 18.66
C GLU A 260 3.14 11.46 18.99
N LEU A 261 2.45 10.93 17.96
CA LEU A 261 1.25 10.14 18.15
C LEU A 261 1.51 8.82 18.87
N LEU A 262 2.67 8.20 18.67
CA LEU A 262 3.08 7.01 19.42
C LEU A 262 3.23 7.33 20.91
N LYS A 263 3.92 8.43 21.25
CA LYS A 263 4.10 8.90 22.64
C LYS A 263 2.76 9.23 23.31
N GLU A 264 1.82 9.79 22.55
CA GLU A 264 0.47 10.07 23.01
C GLU A 264 -0.44 8.82 23.07
N LYS A 265 0.04 7.65 22.66
CA LYS A 265 -0.71 6.40 22.56
C LYS A 265 -1.92 6.50 21.61
N LYS A 266 -1.81 7.32 20.58
CA LYS A 266 -2.87 7.57 19.59
C LYS A 266 -2.71 6.80 18.28
N LEU A 267 -1.59 6.07 18.09
CA LEU A 267 -1.50 5.17 16.94
C LEU A 267 -2.49 4.02 17.11
N SER A 268 -3.40 3.90 16.18
CA SER A 268 -4.39 2.82 16.07
C SER A 268 -4.14 1.92 14.86
N VAL A 269 -3.06 2.16 14.13
CA VAL A 269 -2.56 1.38 12.99
C VAL A 269 -1.05 1.23 13.16
N ARG A 270 -0.49 0.06 12.84
CA ARG A 270 0.96 -0.14 12.77
C ARG A 270 1.50 0.53 11.52
N ILE A 271 2.57 1.27 11.65
CA ILE A 271 3.19 2.01 10.54
C ILE A 271 4.60 1.48 10.29
N PHE A 272 4.81 0.89 9.12
CA PHE A 272 6.13 0.54 8.60
C PHE A 272 6.55 1.62 7.60
N ALA A 273 7.45 2.49 8.00
CA ALA A 273 7.84 3.67 7.23
C ALA A 273 9.09 3.41 6.39
N LEU A 274 9.05 3.77 5.10
CA LEU A 274 10.22 3.86 4.24
C LEU A 274 10.60 5.32 4.01
N TRP A 275 11.85 5.66 4.22
CA TRP A 275 12.38 7.00 3.98
C TRP A 275 12.48 7.29 2.48
N LEU A 276 12.14 8.51 2.09
CA LEU A 276 12.21 8.93 0.70
C LEU A 276 13.67 9.06 0.24
N GLY A 277 14.12 8.11 -0.57
CA GLY A 277 15.41 8.15 -1.25
C GLY A 277 15.36 8.85 -2.61
N GLY A 278 14.15 9.13 -3.11
CA GLY A 278 13.93 9.91 -4.32
C GLY A 278 14.54 9.29 -5.57
N THR A 279 15.14 10.16 -6.42
CA THR A 279 15.69 9.82 -7.74
C THR A 279 17.17 10.22 -7.89
N SER A 280 17.86 10.49 -6.78
CA SER A 280 19.28 10.89 -6.79
C SER A 280 20.08 10.22 -5.68
N THR A 281 21.39 10.07 -5.91
CA THR A 281 22.32 9.51 -4.91
C THR A 281 22.42 10.40 -3.67
N SER A 282 22.21 11.71 -3.82
CA SER A 282 22.20 12.65 -2.66
C SER A 282 20.99 12.40 -1.77
N SER A 283 19.78 12.30 -2.31
CA SER A 283 18.57 12.02 -1.52
C SER A 283 18.59 10.63 -0.88
N ALA A 284 19.10 9.62 -1.58
CA ALA A 284 19.29 8.29 -0.99
C ALA A 284 20.28 8.31 0.19
N ARG A 285 21.36 9.11 0.10
CA ARG A 285 22.32 9.29 1.19
C ARG A 285 21.68 9.99 2.40
N GLU A 286 20.84 10.99 2.17
CA GLU A 286 20.10 11.68 3.22
C GLU A 286 19.13 10.72 3.95
N ALA A 287 18.37 9.91 3.21
CA ALA A 287 17.51 8.86 3.77
C ALA A 287 18.31 7.90 4.67
N LEU A 288 19.48 7.46 4.22
CA LEU A 288 20.38 6.62 5.05
C LEU A 288 20.91 7.34 6.30
N GLN A 289 21.15 8.66 6.25
CA GLN A 289 21.54 9.43 7.41
C GLN A 289 20.43 9.50 8.46
N HIS A 290 19.15 9.61 8.04
CA HIS A 290 18.02 9.52 8.95
C HIS A 290 17.94 8.13 9.61
N ILE A 291 18.05 7.07 8.83
CA ILE A 291 18.03 5.68 9.34
C ILE A 291 19.19 5.42 10.31
N ALA A 292 20.39 5.92 10.02
CA ALA A 292 21.57 5.71 10.87
C ALA A 292 21.47 6.33 12.26
N ARG A 293 20.60 7.33 12.45
CA ARG A 293 20.33 7.96 13.77
C ARG A 293 19.37 7.13 14.61
N LEU A 294 18.65 6.19 14.00
CA LEU A 294 17.73 5.31 14.67
C LEU A 294 18.44 4.04 15.11
N PRO A 295 17.95 3.35 16.12
CA PRO A 295 18.44 2.03 16.46
C PRO A 295 18.33 1.09 15.23
N LYS A 296 19.11 -0.02 15.09
CA LYS A 296 19.28 -0.82 13.85
C LYS A 296 17.96 -1.26 13.18
N PRO A 297 17.81 -1.11 11.83
CA PRO A 297 16.62 -1.55 11.08
C PRO A 297 16.44 -3.08 11.05
N PRO A 298 15.22 -3.58 10.86
CA PRO A 298 13.96 -2.86 11.02
C PRO A 298 13.70 -2.56 12.48
N GLN A 299 13.49 -1.27 12.79
CA GLN A 299 13.33 -0.81 14.17
C GLN A 299 11.89 -0.73 14.54
N SER A 300 11.51 -1.48 15.56
CA SER A 300 10.19 -1.38 16.15
C SER A 300 10.22 -0.44 17.37
N PHE A 301 9.44 0.62 17.28
CA PHE A 301 9.09 1.44 18.42
C PHE A 301 7.77 0.95 18.98
N ASP A 302 7.84 0.23 20.10
CA ASP A 302 6.68 -0.39 20.74
C ASP A 302 5.85 -1.33 19.82
N GLY A 303 6.44 -1.84 18.73
CA GLY A 303 5.76 -2.72 17.77
C GLY A 303 4.65 -2.03 16.94
N LEU A 304 4.50 -0.72 17.06
CA LEU A 304 3.51 0.07 16.32
C LEU A 304 4.13 1.00 15.26
N LEU A 305 5.36 1.43 15.46
CA LEU A 305 6.08 2.27 14.51
C LEU A 305 7.42 1.62 14.17
N LEU A 306 7.70 1.45 12.88
CA LEU A 306 8.91 0.83 12.38
C LEU A 306 9.56 1.71 11.31
N SER A 307 10.89 1.89 11.39
CA SER A 307 11.70 2.47 10.31
C SER A 307 12.25 1.32 9.48
N GLY A 308 11.67 1.09 8.30
CA GLY A 308 11.86 -0.16 7.54
C GLY A 308 12.94 -0.11 6.48
N GLY A 309 13.26 1.05 5.90
CA GLY A 309 14.19 1.15 4.79
C GLY A 309 14.00 2.39 3.93
N VAL A 310 14.32 2.27 2.65
CA VAL A 310 14.34 3.39 1.69
C VAL A 310 13.41 3.10 0.51
N LYS A 311 12.62 4.10 0.10
CA LYS A 311 11.86 4.13 -1.16
C LYS A 311 12.64 4.89 -2.22
N ILE A 312 12.83 4.28 -3.39
CA ILE A 312 13.39 4.92 -4.58
C ILE A 312 12.53 4.65 -5.81
N PHE A 313 12.80 5.36 -6.91
CA PHE A 313 12.04 5.25 -8.14
C PHE A 313 12.96 4.86 -9.30
N MET A 314 12.49 3.95 -10.17
CA MET A 314 13.17 3.65 -11.43
C MET A 314 12.52 4.39 -12.60
N ASP A 315 11.18 4.35 -12.71
CA ASP A 315 10.44 4.92 -13.83
C ASP A 315 9.17 5.66 -13.39
N GLY A 316 8.36 6.05 -14.37
CA GLY A 316 7.10 6.75 -14.18
C GLY A 316 5.88 5.83 -14.14
N SER A 317 4.73 6.29 -14.66
CA SER A 317 3.43 5.60 -14.53
C SER A 317 2.89 5.04 -15.85
N GLY A 318 2.08 3.99 -15.73
CA GLY A 318 1.30 3.47 -16.85
C GLY A 318 0.19 4.42 -17.31
N GLY A 319 -0.43 5.17 -16.38
CA GLY A 319 -1.43 6.19 -16.70
C GLY A 319 -0.86 7.35 -17.52
N GLY A 320 0.28 7.89 -17.08
CA GLY A 320 0.98 8.98 -17.77
C GLY A 320 1.77 8.54 -19.01
N ARG A 321 1.87 7.25 -19.27
CA ARG A 321 2.73 6.67 -20.33
C ARG A 321 4.20 7.07 -20.21
N THR A 322 4.65 7.25 -18.98
CA THR A 322 6.03 7.59 -18.60
C THR A 322 6.80 6.39 -18.07
N ALA A 323 6.13 5.29 -17.72
CA ALA A 323 6.81 4.05 -17.36
C ALA A 323 7.68 3.53 -18.50
N TRP A 324 8.90 3.03 -18.15
CA TRP A 324 9.95 2.71 -19.11
C TRP A 324 9.78 1.32 -19.70
N MET A 325 9.43 1.27 -21.00
CA MET A 325 9.05 0.08 -21.73
C MET A 325 10.07 -0.30 -22.80
N TYR A 326 10.11 -1.58 -23.17
CA TYR A 326 10.84 -2.04 -24.36
C TYR A 326 10.13 -1.66 -25.66
N GLN A 327 8.79 -1.69 -25.64
CA GLN A 327 7.95 -1.36 -26.78
C GLN A 327 7.23 -0.03 -26.57
N ASP A 328 6.81 0.58 -27.68
CA ASP A 328 6.03 1.82 -27.63
C ASP A 328 4.72 1.60 -26.88
N TRP A 329 4.31 2.63 -26.13
CA TRP A 329 2.98 2.71 -25.61
C TRP A 329 1.93 2.69 -26.73
N ASN A 330 0.79 2.10 -26.49
CA ASN A 330 -0.33 2.16 -27.42
C ASN A 330 -0.81 3.61 -27.56
N LYS A 331 -1.44 3.96 -28.69
CA LYS A 331 -1.98 5.32 -28.92
C LYS A 331 -3.04 5.73 -27.89
N GLY A 332 -3.67 4.77 -27.20
CA GLY A 332 -4.54 4.94 -26.05
C GLY A 332 -5.65 5.96 -26.21
N SER A 333 -6.26 6.33 -25.10
CA SER A 333 -7.37 7.28 -25.05
C SER A 333 -6.99 8.71 -25.47
N THR A 334 -5.72 9.10 -25.28
CA THR A 334 -5.27 10.46 -25.62
C THR A 334 -4.86 10.63 -27.08
N GLY A 335 -4.72 9.52 -27.84
CA GLY A 335 -4.40 9.53 -29.28
C GLY A 335 -3.05 10.12 -29.67
N LYS A 336 -2.28 10.56 -28.68
CA LYS A 336 -0.96 11.19 -28.83
C LYS A 336 0.11 10.17 -28.56
N ASP A 337 1.29 10.27 -28.97
CA ASP A 337 2.44 9.44 -28.64
C ASP A 337 2.64 8.25 -29.59
N THR A 338 3.14 8.56 -30.77
CA THR A 338 3.89 7.57 -31.57
C THR A 338 5.38 7.66 -31.18
N GLY A 339 6.03 6.51 -30.95
CA GLY A 339 7.44 6.44 -30.58
C GLY A 339 7.72 6.71 -29.10
N ASN A 340 6.69 6.72 -28.26
CA ASN A 340 6.85 6.87 -26.80
C ASN A 340 7.06 5.49 -26.15
N ARG A 341 8.17 5.33 -25.43
CA ARG A 341 8.51 4.15 -24.60
C ARG A 341 8.65 4.50 -23.13
N GLY A 342 8.21 5.69 -22.73
CA GLY A 342 8.52 6.20 -21.41
C GLY A 342 10.03 6.45 -21.23
N TYR A 343 10.43 6.65 -20.00
CA TYR A 343 11.81 6.96 -19.64
C TYR A 343 12.10 6.60 -18.17
N PRO A 344 13.37 6.37 -17.81
CA PRO A 344 13.74 6.20 -16.42
C PRO A 344 13.64 7.54 -15.66
N ASN A 345 12.96 7.58 -14.53
CA ASN A 345 12.91 8.76 -13.64
C ASN A 345 14.26 8.96 -12.93
N THR A 346 14.91 7.85 -12.58
CA THR A 346 16.29 7.86 -12.09
C THR A 346 17.21 7.41 -13.21
N PRO A 347 18.26 8.19 -13.55
CA PRO A 347 19.26 7.72 -14.52
C PRO A 347 19.79 6.33 -14.13
N PRO A 348 19.86 5.36 -15.06
CA PRO A 348 20.14 3.96 -14.74
C PRO A 348 21.43 3.73 -13.93
N ASP A 349 22.51 4.47 -14.20
CA ASP A 349 23.75 4.34 -13.45
C ASP A 349 23.63 4.92 -12.02
N ALA A 350 22.92 6.06 -11.86
CA ALA A 350 22.62 6.62 -10.55
C ALA A 350 21.75 5.67 -9.73
N TYR A 351 20.77 5.01 -10.35
CA TYR A 351 19.96 3.99 -9.70
C TYR A 351 20.81 2.85 -9.15
N ARG A 352 21.74 2.31 -9.96
CA ARG A 352 22.68 1.28 -9.50
C ARG A 352 23.48 1.74 -8.29
N GLU A 353 24.06 2.94 -8.34
CA GLU A 353 24.82 3.52 -7.23
C GLU A 353 23.97 3.63 -5.96
N MET A 354 22.70 4.10 -6.08
CA MET A 354 21.77 4.19 -4.96
C MET A 354 21.52 2.83 -4.32
N VAL A 355 21.23 1.80 -5.12
CA VAL A 355 20.98 0.44 -4.62
C VAL A 355 22.22 -0.13 -3.96
N HIS A 356 23.41 0.01 -4.56
CA HIS A 356 24.68 -0.42 -3.96
C HIS A 356 24.91 0.25 -2.60
N MET A 357 24.65 1.55 -2.49
CA MET A 357 24.81 2.30 -1.25
C MET A 357 23.84 1.83 -0.17
N ILE A 358 22.55 1.64 -0.51
CA ILE A 358 21.51 1.21 0.43
C ILE A 358 21.74 -0.24 0.87
N HIS A 359 21.99 -1.15 -0.08
CA HIS A 359 22.32 -2.54 0.20
C HIS A 359 23.63 -2.65 1.00
N GLY A 360 24.65 -1.87 0.63
CA GLY A 360 25.92 -1.80 1.35
C GLY A 360 25.79 -1.40 2.81
N ALA A 361 24.79 -0.57 3.14
CA ALA A 361 24.46 -0.17 4.50
C ALA A 361 23.65 -1.24 5.27
N GLY A 362 23.26 -2.35 4.63
CA GLY A 362 22.41 -3.38 5.22
C GLY A 362 20.95 -2.95 5.40
N VAL A 363 20.45 -2.08 4.55
CA VAL A 363 19.12 -1.49 4.62
C VAL A 363 18.21 -2.04 3.52
N HIS A 364 16.94 -2.30 3.86
CA HIS A 364 15.90 -2.65 2.90
C HIS A 364 15.67 -1.51 1.89
N VAL A 365 15.47 -1.87 0.63
CA VAL A 365 15.04 -0.93 -0.41
C VAL A 365 13.80 -1.46 -1.11
N SER A 366 12.80 -0.60 -1.32
CA SER A 366 11.67 -0.85 -2.21
C SER A 366 11.72 0.15 -3.36
N THR A 367 11.70 -0.37 -4.58
CA THR A 367 11.81 0.43 -5.81
C THR A 367 10.50 0.47 -6.57
N HIS A 368 10.02 1.66 -6.88
CA HIS A 368 8.94 1.85 -7.84
C HIS A 368 9.39 1.44 -9.24
N ALA A 369 8.73 0.46 -9.85
CA ALA A 369 8.96 0.02 -11.21
C ALA A 369 7.68 -0.56 -11.83
N ILE A 370 7.20 0.06 -12.91
CA ILE A 370 5.95 -0.28 -13.60
C ILE A 370 6.23 -0.91 -14.97
N GLY A 371 7.09 -0.30 -15.76
CA GLY A 371 7.41 -0.74 -17.12
C GLY A 371 8.29 -1.99 -17.14
N ASP A 372 8.11 -2.81 -18.16
CA ASP A 372 8.84 -4.07 -18.33
C ASP A 372 10.37 -3.88 -18.33
N ARG A 373 10.87 -2.86 -19.00
CA ARG A 373 12.27 -2.53 -19.03
C ARG A 373 12.81 -2.01 -17.69
N ALA A 374 11.98 -1.24 -16.96
CA ALA A 374 12.33 -0.75 -15.63
C ALA A 374 12.42 -1.90 -14.63
N ILE A 375 11.47 -2.84 -14.67
CA ILE A 375 11.46 -4.02 -13.80
C ILE A 375 12.68 -4.88 -14.03
N ASP A 376 13.04 -5.17 -15.29
CA ASP A 376 14.26 -5.91 -15.62
C ASP A 376 15.50 -5.21 -15.05
N TRP A 377 15.61 -3.89 -15.21
CA TRP A 377 16.74 -3.13 -14.66
C TRP A 377 16.83 -3.22 -13.14
N VAL A 378 15.70 -3.21 -12.45
CA VAL A 378 15.63 -3.34 -11.00
C VAL A 378 16.07 -4.72 -10.53
N VAL A 379 15.51 -5.79 -11.11
CA VAL A 379 15.86 -7.16 -10.69
C VAL A 379 17.31 -7.50 -11.00
N ASP A 380 17.85 -7.04 -12.13
CA ASP A 380 19.25 -7.23 -12.49
C ASP A 380 20.18 -6.49 -11.53
N THR A 381 19.80 -5.27 -11.11
CA THR A 381 20.58 -4.52 -10.12
C THR A 381 20.54 -5.20 -8.75
N TYR A 382 19.39 -5.72 -8.32
CA TYR A 382 19.28 -6.49 -7.07
C TYR A 382 20.12 -7.78 -7.14
N ASP A 383 20.07 -8.49 -8.26
CA ASP A 383 20.89 -9.69 -8.48
C ASP A 383 22.39 -9.37 -8.39
N GLN A 384 22.81 -8.28 -9.01
CA GLN A 384 24.20 -7.84 -8.98
C GLN A 384 24.66 -7.57 -7.54
N VAL A 385 23.97 -6.71 -6.78
CA VAL A 385 24.41 -6.34 -5.43
C VAL A 385 24.36 -7.52 -4.46
N LEU A 386 23.40 -8.43 -4.63
CA LEU A 386 23.27 -9.63 -3.80
C LEU A 386 24.36 -10.67 -4.12
N LYS A 387 24.85 -10.73 -5.36
CA LYS A 387 26.02 -11.54 -5.71
C LYS A 387 27.31 -10.95 -5.19
N GLU A 388 27.47 -9.63 -5.27
CA GLU A 388 28.67 -8.91 -4.80
C GLU A 388 28.80 -8.93 -3.27
N LYS A 389 27.68 -8.73 -2.57
CA LYS A 389 27.60 -8.75 -1.10
C LYS A 389 26.40 -9.58 -0.64
N PRO A 390 26.53 -10.93 -0.59
CA PRO A 390 25.43 -11.80 -0.20
C PRO A 390 24.88 -11.45 1.18
N THR A 391 23.61 -11.04 1.23
CA THR A 391 22.91 -10.69 2.48
C THR A 391 21.49 -11.24 2.41
N LYS A 392 21.14 -12.16 3.32
CA LYS A 392 19.79 -12.71 3.41
C LYS A 392 18.88 -11.84 4.26
N GLY A 393 17.60 -11.78 3.88
CA GLY A 393 16.55 -11.19 4.71
C GLY A 393 16.44 -9.68 4.61
N LEU A 394 17.15 -9.00 3.69
CA LEU A 394 16.90 -7.57 3.44
C LEU A 394 15.60 -7.32 2.68
N ARG A 395 15.06 -8.36 2.04
CA ARG A 395 13.73 -8.36 1.40
C ARG A 395 13.51 -7.22 0.44
N HIS A 396 14.53 -6.85 -0.35
CA HIS A 396 14.38 -5.80 -1.36
C HIS A 396 13.12 -6.01 -2.19
N GLY A 397 12.32 -4.96 -2.35
CA GLY A 397 10.98 -5.00 -2.94
C GLY A 397 10.91 -4.29 -4.29
N ILE A 398 9.95 -4.72 -5.12
CA ILE A 398 9.62 -4.10 -6.40
C ILE A 398 8.17 -3.63 -6.31
N ILE A 399 7.98 -2.34 -6.15
CA ILE A 399 6.66 -1.74 -6.00
C ILE A 399 6.00 -1.68 -7.37
N HIS A 400 4.73 -2.00 -7.42
CA HIS A 400 3.85 -2.15 -8.58
C HIS A 400 4.14 -3.39 -9.40
N CYS A 401 5.34 -3.53 -9.97
CA CYS A 401 5.72 -4.70 -10.77
C CYS A 401 4.62 -5.11 -11.77
N ASN A 402 4.04 -4.11 -12.48
CA ASN A 402 2.80 -4.31 -13.24
C ASN A 402 2.98 -5.15 -14.50
N THR A 403 4.09 -4.98 -15.22
CA THR A 403 4.33 -5.61 -16.52
C THR A 403 5.66 -6.38 -16.57
N PRO A 404 5.93 -7.31 -15.63
CA PRO A 404 7.21 -8.01 -15.57
C PRO A 404 7.41 -8.91 -16.78
N THR A 405 8.65 -8.98 -17.28
CA THR A 405 9.08 -9.95 -18.28
C THR A 405 9.22 -11.34 -17.64
N ASP A 406 9.33 -12.38 -18.47
CA ASP A 406 9.65 -13.73 -17.97
C ASP A 406 11.02 -13.76 -17.30
N HIS A 407 12.01 -12.98 -17.82
CA HIS A 407 13.32 -12.81 -17.20
C HIS A 407 13.20 -12.24 -15.77
N ALA A 408 12.42 -11.17 -15.60
CA ALA A 408 12.20 -10.58 -14.27
C ALA A 408 11.55 -11.58 -13.31
N ILE A 409 10.54 -12.32 -13.75
CA ILE A 409 9.83 -13.31 -12.94
C ILE A 409 10.79 -14.43 -12.49
N GLU A 410 11.60 -14.96 -13.41
CA GLU A 410 12.59 -16.00 -13.09
C GLU A 410 13.68 -15.49 -12.14
N THR A 411 14.13 -14.26 -12.34
CA THR A 411 15.10 -13.62 -11.45
C THR A 411 14.52 -13.41 -10.06
N MET A 412 13.30 -12.88 -9.92
CA MET A 412 12.61 -12.72 -8.64
C MET A 412 12.47 -14.05 -7.89
N ALA A 413 12.02 -15.12 -8.56
CA ALA A 413 11.87 -16.44 -7.95
C ALA A 413 13.20 -16.97 -7.39
N ARG A 414 14.30 -16.73 -8.10
CA ARG A 414 15.64 -17.11 -7.65
C ARG A 414 16.11 -16.25 -6.48
N LEU A 415 15.94 -14.93 -6.55
CA LEU A 415 16.33 -14.01 -5.49
C LEU A 415 15.57 -14.29 -4.19
N GLU A 416 14.27 -14.62 -4.28
CA GLU A 416 13.48 -15.02 -3.12
C GLU A 416 14.06 -16.26 -2.45
N LYS A 417 14.33 -17.28 -3.22
CA LYS A 417 14.86 -18.57 -2.72
C LYS A 417 16.27 -18.44 -2.12
N GLU A 418 17.16 -17.70 -2.78
CA GLU A 418 18.58 -17.63 -2.40
C GLU A 418 18.84 -16.60 -1.31
N TYR A 419 18.18 -15.43 -1.38
CA TYR A 419 18.51 -14.27 -0.56
C TYR A 419 17.35 -13.72 0.28
N ASP A 420 16.14 -14.27 0.16
CA ASP A 420 14.93 -13.67 0.74
C ASP A 420 14.79 -12.20 0.29
N ALA A 421 14.76 -11.99 -1.04
CA ALA A 421 14.71 -10.68 -1.69
C ALA A 421 13.97 -10.75 -3.05
N GLY A 422 13.75 -9.61 -3.73
CA GLY A 422 13.13 -9.57 -5.06
C GLY A 422 11.60 -9.69 -5.02
N TYR A 423 10.98 -9.25 -3.97
CA TYR A 423 9.53 -9.40 -3.75
C TYR A 423 8.69 -8.35 -4.45
N PRO A 424 7.65 -8.74 -5.21
CA PRO A 424 6.69 -7.78 -5.73
C PRO A 424 5.74 -7.27 -4.62
N GLU A 425 5.42 -5.98 -4.68
CA GLU A 425 4.43 -5.29 -3.86
C GLU A 425 3.33 -4.81 -4.80
N LEU A 426 2.22 -5.55 -4.86
CA LEU A 426 1.25 -5.45 -5.93
C LEU A 426 -0.01 -4.69 -5.53
N GLN A 427 -0.53 -3.88 -6.44
CA GLN A 427 -1.79 -3.17 -6.26
C GLN A 427 -2.85 -3.77 -7.19
N ALA A 428 -3.48 -4.86 -6.73
CA ALA A 428 -4.60 -5.44 -7.46
C ALA A 428 -5.76 -4.44 -7.71
N PRO A 429 -6.05 -3.47 -6.82
CA PRO A 429 -7.05 -2.43 -7.10
C PRO A 429 -6.78 -1.58 -8.34
N PHE A 430 -5.53 -1.51 -8.84
CA PHE A 430 -5.22 -0.82 -10.11
C PHE A 430 -6.04 -1.39 -11.27
N MET A 431 -6.23 -2.71 -11.28
CA MET A 431 -7.04 -3.38 -12.28
C MET A 431 -8.47 -2.82 -12.33
N TRP A 432 -9.05 -2.55 -11.18
CA TRP A 432 -10.39 -2.00 -11.07
C TRP A 432 -10.41 -0.49 -11.33
N TRP A 433 -9.63 0.25 -10.56
CA TRP A 433 -9.80 1.70 -10.41
C TRP A 433 -9.24 2.51 -11.58
N ILE A 434 -8.08 2.10 -12.10
CA ILE A 434 -7.38 2.72 -13.24
C ILE A 434 -7.16 1.74 -14.40
N GLY A 435 -7.79 0.57 -14.37
CA GLY A 435 -7.61 -0.48 -15.35
C GLY A 435 -8.09 -0.09 -16.76
N ASP A 436 -9.10 0.77 -16.86
CA ASP A 436 -9.55 1.29 -18.16
C ASP A 436 -8.44 2.11 -18.84
N ASN A 437 -7.74 2.95 -18.08
CA ASN A 437 -6.61 3.73 -18.57
C ASN A 437 -5.44 2.80 -18.99
N TYR A 438 -5.08 1.84 -18.13
CA TYR A 438 -4.03 0.87 -18.44
C TYR A 438 -4.37 0.03 -19.68
N ALA A 439 -5.63 -0.42 -19.83
CA ALA A 439 -6.07 -1.18 -21.01
C ALA A 439 -5.88 -0.37 -22.30
N GLY A 440 -6.26 0.91 -22.29
CA GLY A 440 -6.06 1.82 -23.41
C GLY A 440 -4.59 2.06 -23.74
N ASN A 441 -3.77 2.24 -22.70
CA ASN A 441 -2.35 2.59 -22.84
C ASN A 441 -1.47 1.40 -23.23
N LEU A 442 -1.76 0.20 -22.71
CA LEU A 442 -1.03 -1.03 -23.05
C LEU A 442 -1.53 -1.68 -24.34
N GLY A 443 -2.82 -1.54 -24.65
CA GLY A 443 -3.50 -2.24 -25.73
C GLY A 443 -3.94 -3.66 -25.33
N PRO A 444 -4.74 -4.32 -26.20
CA PRO A 444 -5.51 -5.52 -25.85
C PRO A 444 -4.64 -6.73 -25.46
N ASP A 445 -3.47 -6.87 -26.06
CA ASP A 445 -2.63 -8.05 -25.84
C ASP A 445 -1.80 -7.93 -24.54
N ARG A 446 -1.10 -6.79 -24.35
CA ARG A 446 -0.23 -6.59 -23.19
C ARG A 446 -0.99 -6.50 -21.87
N VAL A 447 -2.20 -5.92 -21.91
CA VAL A 447 -3.02 -5.77 -20.70
C VAL A 447 -3.46 -7.11 -20.11
N GLN A 448 -3.49 -8.19 -20.87
CA GLN A 448 -3.85 -9.52 -20.38
C GLN A 448 -2.88 -10.04 -19.30
N ARG A 449 -1.64 -9.58 -19.31
CA ARG A 449 -0.60 -9.94 -18.33
C ARG A 449 -0.34 -8.85 -17.29
N LEU A 450 -1.19 -7.83 -17.21
CA LEU A 450 -1.07 -6.79 -16.20
C LEU A 450 -1.19 -7.42 -14.79
N THR A 451 -0.19 -7.23 -13.94
CA THR A 451 -0.12 -7.77 -12.58
C THR A 451 -0.41 -9.29 -12.56
N PRO A 452 0.56 -10.13 -12.98
CA PRO A 452 0.35 -11.54 -13.27
C PRO A 452 0.38 -12.42 -12.01
N LEU A 453 -0.65 -12.35 -11.17
CA LEU A 453 -0.74 -12.98 -9.85
C LEU A 453 -0.59 -14.50 -9.90
N LYS A 454 -1.31 -15.16 -10.82
CA LYS A 454 -1.27 -16.62 -10.93
C LYS A 454 0.09 -17.11 -11.46
N THR A 455 0.70 -16.33 -12.35
CA THR A 455 2.06 -16.61 -12.85
C THR A 455 3.08 -16.50 -11.72
N PHE A 456 3.00 -15.48 -10.86
CA PHE A 456 3.85 -15.37 -9.67
C PHE A 456 3.68 -16.56 -8.75
N LEU A 457 2.43 -16.90 -8.41
CA LEU A 457 2.13 -18.05 -7.54
C LEU A 457 2.70 -19.37 -8.10
N ALA A 458 2.56 -19.61 -9.41
CA ALA A 458 3.08 -20.79 -10.08
C ALA A 458 4.63 -20.90 -10.04
N ARG A 459 5.32 -19.78 -9.84
CA ARG A 459 6.79 -19.72 -9.67
C ARG A 459 7.23 -19.67 -8.21
N GLY A 460 6.29 -19.83 -7.27
CA GLY A 460 6.55 -19.79 -5.83
C GLY A 460 6.80 -18.38 -5.29
N ILE A 461 6.53 -17.33 -6.07
CA ILE A 461 6.67 -15.94 -5.66
C ILE A 461 5.42 -15.53 -4.90
N VAL A 462 5.61 -15.04 -3.66
CA VAL A 462 4.55 -14.43 -2.86
C VAL A 462 4.70 -12.90 -2.87
N TRP A 463 3.58 -12.19 -2.66
CA TRP A 463 3.55 -10.73 -2.74
C TRP A 463 2.81 -10.09 -1.56
N GLY A 464 3.07 -8.82 -1.31
CA GLY A 464 2.23 -7.98 -0.47
C GLY A 464 1.18 -7.27 -1.31
N GLY A 465 -0.08 -7.33 -0.88
CA GLY A 465 -1.17 -6.57 -1.47
C GLY A 465 -1.22 -5.16 -0.88
N GLY A 466 -1.43 -4.16 -1.72
CA GLY A 466 -1.54 -2.77 -1.32
C GLY A 466 -2.53 -1.99 -2.18
N SER A 467 -2.86 -0.78 -1.76
CA SER A 467 -3.76 0.11 -2.49
C SER A 467 -3.03 1.17 -3.31
N ASP A 468 -1.85 1.56 -2.83
CA ASP A 468 -1.19 2.79 -3.29
C ASP A 468 -2.08 4.03 -3.09
N TYR A 469 -2.92 4.04 -2.01
CA TYR A 469 -3.74 5.21 -1.72
C TYR A 469 -2.88 6.48 -1.65
N PRO A 470 -3.31 7.60 -2.28
CA PRO A 470 -4.63 7.87 -2.83
C PRO A 470 -4.84 7.47 -4.30
N VAL A 471 -3.92 6.72 -4.93
CA VAL A 471 -4.06 6.25 -6.32
C VAL A 471 -5.34 5.42 -6.48
N THR A 472 -5.57 4.48 -5.55
CA THR A 472 -6.84 3.75 -5.45
C THR A 472 -7.41 3.82 -4.03
N PRO A 473 -8.70 3.55 -3.85
CA PRO A 473 -9.26 3.40 -2.51
C PRO A 473 -8.53 2.34 -1.69
N PHE A 474 -8.23 2.64 -0.40
CA PHE A 474 -7.42 1.78 0.47
C PHE A 474 -8.12 0.51 1.02
N PRO A 475 -9.47 0.38 1.14
CA PRO A 475 -10.04 -0.83 1.73
C PRO A 475 -9.52 -2.11 1.11
N ALA A 476 -8.78 -2.92 1.89
CA ALA A 476 -8.10 -4.13 1.40
C ALA A 476 -9.07 -5.14 0.75
N ARG A 477 -10.36 -5.14 1.15
CA ARG A 477 -11.41 -5.95 0.50
C ARG A 477 -11.57 -5.65 -0.99
N TYR A 478 -11.26 -4.43 -1.44
CA TYR A 478 -11.25 -4.12 -2.88
C TYR A 478 -10.08 -4.79 -3.59
N GLY A 479 -8.93 -4.87 -2.93
CA GLY A 479 -7.77 -5.56 -3.49
C GLY A 479 -7.97 -7.08 -3.52
N ILE A 480 -8.57 -7.66 -2.48
CA ILE A 480 -8.96 -9.08 -2.44
C ILE A 480 -9.92 -9.36 -3.59
N TRP A 481 -10.99 -8.58 -3.71
CA TRP A 481 -11.97 -8.70 -4.78
C TRP A 481 -11.34 -8.54 -6.19
N ALA A 482 -10.52 -7.50 -6.40
CA ALA A 482 -9.88 -7.24 -7.69
C ALA A 482 -8.90 -8.32 -8.12
N SER A 483 -8.24 -9.00 -7.17
CA SER A 483 -7.36 -10.15 -7.44
C SER A 483 -8.11 -11.34 -8.04
N ILE A 484 -9.40 -11.45 -7.76
CA ILE A 484 -10.29 -12.56 -8.19
C ILE A 484 -11.07 -12.17 -9.44
N GLU A 485 -11.79 -11.05 -9.41
CA GLU A 485 -12.74 -10.64 -10.43
C GLU A 485 -12.09 -9.96 -11.65
N ARG A 486 -10.99 -9.27 -11.48
CA ARG A 486 -10.22 -8.59 -12.53
C ARG A 486 -11.09 -7.71 -13.45
N LYS A 487 -12.08 -7.03 -12.87
CA LYS A 487 -13.00 -6.12 -13.55
C LYS A 487 -12.50 -4.70 -13.47
N THR A 488 -12.63 -3.94 -14.56
CA THR A 488 -12.38 -2.49 -14.54
C THR A 488 -13.64 -1.73 -14.11
N LEU A 489 -13.48 -0.43 -13.81
CA LEU A 489 -14.58 0.40 -13.31
C LEU A 489 -15.66 0.66 -14.38
N LYS A 490 -15.25 0.89 -15.62
CA LYS A 490 -16.15 1.34 -16.71
C LYS A 490 -16.28 0.41 -17.91
N SER A 491 -15.31 -0.45 -18.14
CA SER A 491 -15.29 -1.34 -19.34
C SER A 491 -15.18 -0.58 -20.67
N VAL A 492 -14.59 0.61 -20.69
CA VAL A 492 -14.57 1.48 -21.89
C VAL A 492 -13.80 0.90 -23.08
N TYR A 493 -12.92 -0.09 -22.85
CA TYR A 493 -12.15 -0.75 -23.91
C TYR A 493 -12.68 -2.14 -24.28
N GLY A 494 -13.87 -2.49 -23.83
CA GLY A 494 -14.54 -3.77 -24.16
C GLY A 494 -13.90 -5.03 -23.56
N LEU A 495 -12.85 -4.88 -22.76
CA LEU A 495 -12.11 -5.99 -22.14
C LEU A 495 -12.60 -6.22 -20.70
N GLN A 496 -13.76 -6.86 -20.56
CA GLN A 496 -14.36 -7.04 -19.23
C GLN A 496 -14.84 -8.46 -18.99
N PRO A 497 -14.30 -9.11 -17.97
CA PRO A 497 -13.03 -8.81 -17.28
C PRO A 497 -11.82 -9.08 -18.19
N PHE A 498 -10.61 -8.58 -17.85
CA PHE A 498 -9.42 -8.89 -18.62
C PHE A 498 -8.31 -9.53 -17.77
N GLY A 499 -7.44 -10.34 -18.45
CA GLY A 499 -6.36 -11.06 -17.76
C GLY A 499 -6.87 -12.05 -16.72
N THR A 500 -8.05 -12.66 -16.92
CA THR A 500 -8.67 -13.60 -15.96
C THR A 500 -7.84 -14.86 -15.76
N ALA A 501 -6.96 -15.21 -16.71
CA ALA A 501 -6.00 -16.28 -16.55
C ALA A 501 -5.03 -16.06 -15.38
N GLU A 502 -4.86 -14.81 -14.96
CA GLU A 502 -4.00 -14.39 -13.83
C GLU A 502 -4.79 -14.20 -12.53
N ALA A 503 -6.08 -14.50 -12.49
CA ALA A 503 -6.88 -14.45 -11.27
C ALA A 503 -6.44 -15.53 -10.27
N VAL A 504 -6.56 -15.21 -8.97
CA VAL A 504 -6.29 -16.13 -7.86
C VAL A 504 -7.56 -16.36 -7.04
N ASP A 505 -7.54 -17.36 -6.16
CA ASP A 505 -8.64 -17.63 -5.24
C ASP A 505 -8.64 -16.68 -4.02
N VAL A 506 -9.73 -16.73 -3.25
CA VAL A 506 -9.92 -15.88 -2.08
C VAL A 506 -8.90 -16.16 -0.98
N HIS A 507 -8.47 -17.41 -0.80
CA HIS A 507 -7.47 -17.80 0.19
C HIS A 507 -6.12 -17.15 -0.12
N THR A 508 -5.69 -17.23 -1.38
CA THR A 508 -4.47 -16.59 -1.88
C THR A 508 -4.57 -15.05 -1.76
N ALA A 509 -5.70 -14.49 -2.17
CA ALA A 509 -5.92 -13.04 -2.09
C ALA A 509 -5.90 -12.53 -0.65
N LEU A 510 -6.55 -13.23 0.31
CA LEU A 510 -6.51 -12.86 1.73
C LEU A 510 -5.09 -12.94 2.31
N ARG A 511 -4.30 -13.96 1.96
CA ARG A 511 -2.90 -14.07 2.38
C ARG A 511 -2.05 -12.89 1.95
N SER A 512 -2.31 -12.32 0.79
CA SER A 512 -1.56 -11.15 0.30
C SER A 512 -1.82 -9.87 1.09
N TYR A 513 -2.95 -9.78 1.80
CA TYR A 513 -3.29 -8.68 2.71
C TYR A 513 -3.15 -9.03 4.20
N THR A 514 -2.59 -10.19 4.52
CA THR A 514 -2.37 -10.68 5.90
C THR A 514 -0.98 -11.26 6.06
N ALA A 515 -0.80 -12.58 6.02
CA ALA A 515 0.47 -13.27 6.31
C ALA A 515 1.62 -12.84 5.37
N TRP A 516 1.37 -12.74 4.06
CA TRP A 516 2.40 -12.31 3.12
C TRP A 516 2.71 -10.82 3.23
N ALA A 517 1.71 -9.97 3.47
CA ALA A 517 1.92 -8.56 3.74
C ALA A 517 2.72 -8.36 5.05
N ALA A 518 2.39 -9.08 6.13
CA ALA A 518 3.15 -9.03 7.38
C ALA A 518 4.64 -9.34 7.15
N ARG A 519 4.95 -10.35 6.32
CA ARG A 519 6.32 -10.66 5.93
C ARG A 519 7.02 -9.50 5.21
N ARG A 520 6.29 -8.72 4.37
CA ARG A 520 6.85 -7.51 3.70
C ARG A 520 7.17 -6.40 4.69
N LEU A 521 6.49 -6.37 5.82
CA LEU A 521 6.70 -5.40 6.90
C LEU A 521 7.65 -5.93 8.00
N PHE A 522 8.27 -7.10 7.83
CA PHE A 522 9.10 -7.75 8.86
C PHE A 522 8.34 -7.98 10.18
N LEU A 523 7.05 -8.24 10.09
CA LEU A 523 6.12 -8.40 11.22
C LEU A 523 5.49 -9.80 11.28
N GLU A 524 5.92 -10.75 10.47
CA GLU A 524 5.33 -12.11 10.39
C GLU A 524 5.33 -12.88 11.71
N ASP A 525 6.27 -12.61 12.59
CA ASP A 525 6.33 -13.22 13.92
C ASP A 525 5.33 -12.56 14.90
N ASN A 526 4.81 -11.39 14.55
CA ASN A 526 3.93 -10.61 15.42
C ASN A 526 2.47 -10.59 14.96
N VAL A 527 2.20 -10.54 13.65
CA VAL A 527 0.86 -10.37 13.08
C VAL A 527 0.71 -11.15 11.76
N GLY A 528 -0.42 -10.99 11.09
CA GLY A 528 -0.71 -11.55 9.77
C GLY A 528 -1.35 -12.94 9.79
N SER A 529 -1.42 -13.59 10.96
CA SER A 529 -2.23 -14.80 11.21
C SER A 529 -2.72 -14.82 12.64
N ILE A 530 -3.79 -15.57 12.91
CA ILE A 530 -4.33 -15.76 14.26
C ILE A 530 -3.70 -17.04 14.83
N GLU A 531 -2.55 -16.88 15.50
CA GLU A 531 -1.77 -17.97 16.07
C GLU A 531 -1.27 -17.61 17.47
N PRO A 532 -1.14 -18.59 18.39
CA PRO A 532 -0.59 -18.32 19.71
C PRO A 532 0.78 -17.64 19.67
N GLY A 533 0.98 -16.63 20.51
CA GLY A 533 2.18 -15.80 20.60
C GLY A 533 2.15 -14.52 19.78
N LYS A 534 1.29 -14.43 18.75
CA LYS A 534 1.11 -13.22 17.96
C LYS A 534 0.24 -12.18 18.66
N ASP A 535 0.35 -10.95 18.25
CA ASP A 535 -0.50 -9.87 18.73
C ASP A 535 -1.93 -10.07 18.23
N ALA A 536 -2.91 -9.75 19.06
CA ALA A 536 -4.31 -9.88 18.72
C ALA A 536 -4.80 -8.69 17.86
N ASP A 537 -4.27 -8.64 16.63
CA ASP A 537 -4.74 -7.76 15.56
C ASP A 537 -5.78 -8.55 14.76
N ILE A 538 -7.06 -8.25 14.96
CA ILE A 538 -8.18 -9.05 14.46
C ILE A 538 -9.25 -8.15 13.86
N ALA A 539 -9.79 -8.52 12.71
CA ALA A 539 -10.96 -7.90 12.09
C ALA A 539 -12.14 -8.88 12.09
N VAL A 540 -13.34 -8.40 12.43
CA VAL A 540 -14.58 -9.18 12.42
C VAL A 540 -15.52 -8.65 11.34
N TRP A 541 -16.03 -9.55 10.50
CA TRP A 541 -16.78 -9.27 9.29
C TRP A 541 -18.23 -9.73 9.42
N ASP A 542 -19.14 -9.00 8.80
CA ASP A 542 -20.58 -9.29 8.77
C ASP A 542 -20.90 -10.64 8.11
N ARG A 543 -20.06 -11.10 7.18
CA ARG A 543 -20.22 -12.36 6.43
C ARG A 543 -18.87 -13.07 6.28
N ASP A 544 -18.93 -14.33 5.87
CA ASP A 544 -17.77 -15.18 5.71
C ASP A 544 -17.09 -14.95 4.35
N LEU A 545 -15.85 -14.46 4.40
CA LEU A 545 -15.02 -14.17 3.22
C LEU A 545 -14.82 -15.39 2.31
N TYR A 546 -14.78 -16.60 2.88
CA TYR A 546 -14.53 -17.82 2.12
C TYR A 546 -15.77 -18.40 1.45
N SER A 547 -16.97 -17.94 1.83
CA SER A 547 -18.23 -18.48 1.32
C SER A 547 -19.13 -17.49 0.58
N VAL A 548 -18.91 -16.19 0.73
CA VAL A 548 -19.67 -15.20 -0.07
C VAL A 548 -19.32 -15.31 -1.55
N PRO A 549 -20.26 -15.03 -2.47
CA PRO A 549 -19.94 -14.90 -3.88
C PRO A 549 -18.80 -13.90 -4.09
N SER A 550 -17.88 -14.20 -5.01
CA SER A 550 -16.68 -13.38 -5.19
C SER A 550 -16.97 -11.92 -5.55
N ASP A 551 -18.04 -11.65 -6.29
CA ASP A 551 -18.47 -10.29 -6.65
C ASP A 551 -19.02 -9.46 -5.46
N GLU A 552 -19.41 -10.12 -4.35
CA GLU A 552 -19.86 -9.48 -3.12
C GLU A 552 -18.74 -9.22 -2.09
N LEU A 553 -17.53 -9.73 -2.33
CA LEU A 553 -16.39 -9.54 -1.41
C LEU A 553 -16.10 -8.05 -1.13
N ARG A 554 -16.25 -7.20 -2.14
CA ARG A 554 -16.07 -5.74 -1.98
C ARG A 554 -17.14 -5.06 -1.13
N ASP A 555 -18.28 -5.71 -0.89
CA ASP A 555 -19.43 -5.18 -0.16
C ASP A 555 -19.46 -5.65 1.31
N LEU A 556 -18.47 -6.45 1.73
CA LEU A 556 -18.31 -6.87 3.12
C LEU A 556 -18.13 -5.66 4.04
N LYS A 557 -18.66 -5.77 5.26
CA LYS A 557 -18.55 -4.73 6.28
C LYS A 557 -17.78 -5.25 7.48
N CYS A 558 -16.78 -4.49 7.91
CA CYS A 558 -16.11 -4.76 9.16
C CYS A 558 -17.00 -4.29 10.33
N GLU A 559 -17.24 -5.15 11.28
CA GLU A 559 -18.06 -4.88 12.47
C GLU A 559 -17.23 -4.55 13.71
N LEU A 560 -16.01 -5.09 13.79
CA LEU A 560 -15.10 -4.84 14.90
C LEU A 560 -13.66 -4.93 14.42
N THR A 561 -12.78 -4.08 14.94
CA THR A 561 -11.34 -4.17 14.73
C THR A 561 -10.61 -4.10 16.06
N LEU A 562 -9.75 -5.07 16.29
CA LEU A 562 -8.84 -5.12 17.42
C LEU A 562 -7.41 -4.84 16.96
N LEU A 563 -6.70 -4.01 17.72
CA LEU A 563 -5.25 -3.82 17.64
C LEU A 563 -4.64 -4.20 18.98
N ARG A 564 -3.85 -5.27 19.01
CA ARG A 564 -3.27 -5.82 20.26
C ARG A 564 -4.35 -6.05 21.33
N GLY A 565 -5.47 -6.65 20.94
CA GLY A 565 -6.59 -6.95 21.81
C GLY A 565 -7.43 -5.73 22.23
N ARG A 566 -7.03 -4.50 21.89
CA ARG A 566 -7.79 -3.29 22.16
C ARG A 566 -8.74 -3.00 21.01
N VAL A 567 -10.01 -2.74 21.31
CA VAL A 567 -10.98 -2.28 20.31
C VAL A 567 -10.57 -0.90 19.79
N VAL A 568 -10.30 -0.82 18.50
CA VAL A 568 -9.98 0.43 17.77
C VAL A 568 -11.12 0.89 16.87
N TYR A 569 -12.02 -0.02 16.51
CA TYR A 569 -13.27 0.28 15.82
C TYR A 569 -14.36 -0.72 16.20
N GLN A 570 -15.58 -0.20 16.31
CA GLN A 570 -16.82 -0.98 16.44
C GLN A 570 -17.90 -0.32 15.60
N ALA A 571 -18.56 -1.09 14.74
CA ALA A 571 -19.62 -0.57 13.88
C ALA A 571 -20.85 -0.19 14.72
N PRO A 572 -21.47 0.97 14.48
CA PRO A 572 -22.73 1.33 15.15
C PRO A 572 -23.81 0.28 14.92
N GLY A 573 -24.43 -0.20 16.01
CA GLY A 573 -25.50 -1.20 15.94
C GLY A 573 -25.05 -2.63 15.66
N SER A 574 -23.73 -2.91 15.60
CA SER A 574 -23.23 -4.27 15.49
C SER A 574 -23.65 -5.13 16.69
N PRO A 575 -24.07 -6.39 16.48
CA PRO A 575 -24.29 -7.33 17.56
C PRO A 575 -22.99 -7.77 18.24
N VAL A 576 -21.85 -7.59 17.56
CA VAL A 576 -20.51 -7.91 18.07
C VAL A 576 -20.09 -6.78 19.00
N ALA A 577 -20.13 -7.01 20.29
CA ALA A 577 -19.76 -6.02 21.29
C ALA A 577 -19.02 -6.68 22.46
N MET A 578 -18.14 -5.91 23.09
CA MET A 578 -17.49 -6.29 24.34
C MET A 578 -18.52 -6.26 25.47
N ARG A 579 -18.59 -7.34 26.26
CA ARG A 579 -19.45 -7.47 27.44
C ARG A 579 -18.62 -7.59 28.71
#